data_8ea7605bd330124a467445800af55a73
#
_entry.id   8ea7605bd330124a467445800af55a73
#
_cell.length_a   1.000
_cell.length_b   1.000
_cell.length_c   1.000
_cell.angle_alpha   90.00
_cell.angle_beta   90.00
_cell.angle_gamma   90.00
#
_symmetry.space_group_name_H-M   'P 1'
#
loop_
_entity.id
_entity.type
_entity.pdbx_description
1 polymer ?
#
loop_
_entity_poly.entity_id
_entity_poly.type
_entity_poly.pdbx_seq_one_letter_code
_entity_poly.pdbx_strand_id
1 'polypeptide(L)'
;MATIELYKKDLHDPDNHDGVITHLEPDILECEVKWALGGITVNKASGGYGIPVDLFQILKDDAVKVLHSICQQIWKTQQWPQDCKRSVFIPIPKKDNAKCSNYHTIALISHASKVMLKILQARLQQYVNRELPDIQDGFRKGRGTRNQIANICWIIKKAREFQKNI
;
A
#
# COMPACT_ATOMS: atom_id res chain seq x y z
N MET A 1 24.39 5.02 6.57
CA MET A 1 24.64 3.75 7.30
C MET A 1 24.20 3.82 8.76
N ALA A 2 24.57 4.84 9.52
CA ALA A 2 24.17 4.96 10.93
C ALA A 2 22.65 4.96 11.22
N THR A 3 21.84 5.53 10.34
CA THR A 3 20.38 5.62 10.50
C THR A 3 19.69 4.26 10.44
N ILE A 4 20.22 3.31 9.67
CA ILE A 4 19.64 1.97 9.49
C ILE A 4 19.96 1.06 10.69
N GLU A 5 21.12 1.24 11.31
CA GLU A 5 21.49 0.49 12.52
C GLU A 5 20.67 0.92 13.75
N LEU A 6 20.37 2.22 13.86
CA LEU A 6 19.44 2.73 14.88
C LEU A 6 18.05 2.12 14.72
N TYR A 7 17.52 2.05 13.49
CA TYR A 7 16.22 1.44 13.19
C TYR A 7 16.17 -0.06 13.56
N LYS A 8 17.26 -0.79 13.37
CA LYS A 8 17.36 -2.21 13.77
C LYS A 8 17.41 -2.40 15.28
N LYS A 9 17.99 -1.46 16.01
CA LYS A 9 18.11 -1.53 17.46
C LYS A 9 16.76 -1.31 18.15
N ASP A 10 15.95 -0.39 17.63
CA ASP A 10 14.64 -0.04 18.20
C ASP A 10 13.54 -1.06 17.88
N LEU A 11 13.67 -1.83 16.77
CA LEU A 11 12.76 -2.91 16.43
C LEU A 11 12.90 -4.16 17.32
N HIS A 12 13.97 -4.25 18.14
CA HIS A 12 14.25 -5.42 18.99
C HIS A 12 13.97 -5.18 20.48
N ASP A 13 13.45 -4.01 20.83
CA ASP A 13 13.07 -3.70 22.22
C ASP A 13 11.54 -3.84 22.37
N PRO A 14 11.05 -4.97 22.92
CA PRO A 14 9.62 -5.21 23.06
C PRO A 14 8.93 -4.31 24.09
N ASP A 15 9.69 -3.57 24.89
CA ASP A 15 9.18 -2.73 25.96
C ASP A 15 9.11 -1.23 25.61
N ASN A 16 9.61 -0.83 24.44
CA ASN A 16 9.59 0.57 24.01
C ASN A 16 8.37 0.91 23.14
N HIS A 17 7.19 0.89 23.74
CA HIS A 17 5.94 1.26 23.09
C HIS A 17 5.72 2.77 22.93
N ASP A 18 6.53 3.63 23.53
CA ASP A 18 6.35 5.09 23.51
C ASP A 18 7.33 5.86 22.60
N GLY A 19 8.24 5.18 21.95
CA GLY A 19 9.21 5.78 21.04
C GLY A 19 8.69 5.91 19.62
N VAL A 20 7.80 6.84 19.37
CA VAL A 20 7.47 7.22 17.98
C VAL A 20 8.72 7.81 17.33
N ILE A 21 9.38 7.03 16.47
CA ILE A 21 10.61 7.41 15.76
C ILE A 21 10.26 8.40 14.63
N THR A 22 9.66 9.52 14.98
CA THR A 22 9.29 10.58 14.02
C THR A 22 10.50 11.35 13.49
N HIS A 23 11.66 11.24 14.15
CA HIS A 23 12.87 11.97 13.78
C HIS A 23 13.69 11.32 12.67
N LEU A 24 13.43 10.06 12.33
CA LEU A 24 14.21 9.30 11.36
C LEU A 24 13.61 9.31 9.95
N GLU A 25 12.34 9.68 9.81
CA GLU A 25 11.64 9.73 8.54
C GLU A 25 11.46 11.17 8.07
N PRO A 26 11.86 11.49 6.84
CA PRO A 26 11.71 12.84 6.31
C PRO A 26 10.23 13.22 6.17
N ASP A 27 9.94 14.52 6.32
CA ASP A 27 8.63 15.08 6.04
C ASP A 27 8.14 14.69 4.64
N ILE A 28 6.83 14.64 4.46
CA ILE A 28 6.26 14.39 3.14
C ILE A 28 6.52 15.60 2.25
N LEU A 29 7.08 15.35 1.08
CA LEU A 29 7.42 16.38 0.11
C LEU A 29 6.27 16.61 -0.89
N GLU A 30 6.16 17.83 -1.37
CA GLU A 30 5.17 18.22 -2.39
C GLU A 30 5.34 17.41 -3.70
N CYS A 31 6.58 17.09 -4.06
CA CYS A 31 6.87 16.25 -5.23
C CYS A 31 6.35 14.83 -5.09
N GLU A 32 6.34 14.25 -3.88
CA GLU A 32 5.76 12.93 -3.62
C GLU A 32 4.24 12.95 -3.81
N VAL A 33 3.59 14.02 -3.33
CA VAL A 33 2.13 14.21 -3.51
C VAL A 33 1.80 14.36 -4.99
N LYS A 34 2.55 15.18 -5.72
CA LYS A 34 2.39 15.37 -7.17
C LYS A 34 2.57 14.04 -7.93
N TRP A 35 3.60 13.28 -7.59
CA TRP A 35 3.84 11.95 -8.17
C TRP A 35 2.69 10.97 -7.84
N ALA A 36 2.26 10.93 -6.58
CA ALA A 36 1.20 10.03 -6.14
C ALA A 36 -0.13 10.36 -6.83
N LEU A 37 -0.46 11.65 -6.92
CA LEU A 37 -1.66 12.13 -7.60
C LEU A 37 -1.66 11.81 -9.09
N GLY A 38 -0.53 12.03 -9.78
CA GLY A 38 -0.38 11.70 -11.20
C GLY A 38 -0.54 10.21 -11.52
N GLY A 39 -0.34 9.34 -10.55
CA GLY A 39 -0.55 7.91 -10.72
C GLY A 39 -1.95 7.42 -10.37
N ILE A 40 -2.88 8.30 -10.03
CA ILE A 40 -4.29 7.95 -9.86
C ILE A 40 -4.97 8.08 -11.22
N THR A 41 -5.51 6.97 -11.72
CA THR A 41 -6.20 6.94 -13.02
C THR A 41 -7.52 7.68 -12.95
N VAL A 42 -7.81 8.45 -14.01
CA VAL A 42 -9.11 9.09 -14.26
C VAL A 42 -10.24 8.06 -14.43
N ASN A 43 -11.48 8.51 -14.41
CA ASN A 43 -12.67 7.66 -14.56
C ASN A 43 -12.79 6.55 -13.50
N LYS A 44 -12.22 6.75 -12.31
CA LYS A 44 -12.43 5.85 -11.16
C LYS A 44 -13.47 6.44 -10.24
N ALA A 45 -14.32 5.56 -9.70
CA ALA A 45 -15.32 5.95 -8.71
C ALA A 45 -14.67 6.71 -7.54
N SER A 46 -15.24 7.86 -7.23
CA SER A 46 -14.91 8.62 -6.03
C SER A 46 -15.31 7.82 -4.80
N GLY A 47 -14.50 7.85 -3.76
CA GLY A 47 -14.87 7.30 -2.45
C GLY A 47 -16.02 8.08 -1.82
N GLY A 48 -16.30 7.87 -0.53
CA GLY A 48 -17.47 8.36 0.18
C GLY A 48 -17.81 9.86 0.07
N TYR A 49 -16.89 10.70 -0.40
CA TYR A 49 -17.10 12.16 -0.54
C TYR A 49 -17.45 12.63 -1.94
N GLY A 50 -17.54 11.73 -2.90
CA GLY A 50 -17.94 12.09 -4.25
C GLY A 50 -16.99 13.02 -5.01
N ILE A 51 -15.79 13.32 -4.51
CA ILE A 51 -14.81 14.18 -5.19
C ILE A 51 -14.15 13.39 -6.32
N PRO A 52 -14.41 13.69 -7.59
CA PRO A 52 -13.82 12.97 -8.71
C PRO A 52 -12.34 13.34 -8.87
N VAL A 53 -11.55 12.41 -9.42
CA VAL A 53 -10.12 12.64 -9.71
C VAL A 53 -9.93 13.81 -10.67
N ASP A 54 -10.84 13.98 -11.60
CA ASP A 54 -10.79 15.05 -12.62
C ASP A 54 -10.72 16.44 -11.99
N LEU A 55 -11.34 16.64 -10.81
CA LEU A 55 -11.25 17.90 -10.08
C LEU A 55 -9.80 18.21 -9.66
N PHE A 56 -9.06 17.20 -9.20
CA PHE A 56 -7.65 17.38 -8.82
C PHE A 56 -6.78 17.72 -10.04
N GLN A 57 -7.13 17.21 -11.23
CA GLN A 57 -6.43 17.54 -12.46
C GLN A 57 -6.72 18.97 -12.94
N ILE A 58 -7.94 19.46 -12.74
CA ILE A 58 -8.32 20.83 -13.06
C ILE A 58 -7.59 21.82 -12.15
N LEU A 59 -7.55 21.54 -10.85
CA LEU A 59 -6.94 22.40 -9.82
C LEU A 59 -5.40 22.32 -9.83
N LYS A 60 -4.80 21.34 -10.49
CA LYS A 60 -3.35 21.16 -10.65
C LYS A 60 -2.55 21.45 -9.36
N ASP A 61 -1.74 22.52 -9.37
CA ASP A 61 -0.84 22.83 -8.27
C ASP A 61 -1.56 23.22 -6.97
N ASP A 62 -2.75 23.81 -7.04
CA ASP A 62 -3.53 24.13 -5.84
C ASP A 62 -4.05 22.85 -5.15
N ALA A 63 -4.48 21.87 -5.94
CA ALA A 63 -4.85 20.56 -5.38
C ALA A 63 -3.65 19.88 -4.71
N VAL A 64 -2.46 19.98 -5.30
CA VAL A 64 -1.22 19.42 -4.73
C VAL A 64 -0.91 20.09 -3.39
N LYS A 65 -0.99 21.42 -3.28
CA LYS A 65 -0.75 22.15 -2.01
C LYS A 65 -1.71 21.72 -0.91
N VAL A 66 -3.01 21.65 -1.21
CA VAL A 66 -4.03 21.22 -0.24
C VAL A 66 -3.77 19.77 0.21
N LEU A 67 -3.55 18.85 -0.73
CA LEU A 67 -3.25 17.46 -0.40
C LEU A 67 -1.95 17.32 0.38
N HIS A 68 -0.94 18.10 0.05
CA HIS A 68 0.33 18.14 0.77
C HIS A 68 0.13 18.57 2.22
N SER A 69 -0.63 19.64 2.46
CA SER A 69 -0.97 20.08 3.83
C SER A 69 -1.68 18.99 4.63
N ILE A 70 -2.64 18.30 4.02
CA ILE A 70 -3.36 17.18 4.66
C ILE A 70 -2.39 16.02 4.95
N CYS A 71 -1.57 15.63 3.99
CA CYS A 71 -0.61 14.54 4.16
C CYS A 71 0.43 14.87 5.24
N GLN A 72 0.94 16.10 5.28
CA GLN A 72 1.86 16.55 6.35
C GLN A 72 1.19 16.55 7.71
N GLN A 73 -0.06 16.99 7.81
CA GLN A 73 -0.78 16.95 9.07
C GLN A 73 -0.96 15.52 9.57
N ILE A 74 -1.37 14.58 8.69
CA ILE A 74 -1.48 13.16 9.03
C ILE A 74 -0.12 12.63 9.50
N TRP A 75 0.96 12.98 8.79
CA TRP A 75 2.31 12.52 9.09
C TRP A 75 2.80 12.99 10.46
N LYS A 76 2.60 14.28 10.77
CA LYS A 76 3.04 14.88 12.04
C LYS A 76 2.19 14.48 13.23
N THR A 77 0.88 14.37 13.05
CA THR A 77 -0.05 14.08 14.16
C THR A 77 -0.31 12.58 14.31
N GLN A 78 0.03 11.77 13.31
CA GLN A 78 -0.32 10.35 13.19
C GLN A 78 -1.83 10.09 13.30
N GLN A 79 -2.62 11.12 13.10
CA GLN A 79 -4.07 11.05 13.14
C GLN A 79 -4.65 11.25 11.75
N TRP A 80 -5.38 10.25 11.29
CA TRP A 80 -6.14 10.34 10.07
C TRP A 80 -7.45 11.07 10.31
N PRO A 81 -7.86 12.01 9.45
CA PRO A 81 -9.20 12.56 9.45
C PRO A 81 -10.24 11.43 9.39
N GLN A 82 -11.37 11.61 10.10
CA GLN A 82 -12.43 10.58 10.14
C GLN A 82 -12.89 10.20 8.74
N ASP A 83 -12.94 11.16 7.88
CA ASP A 83 -13.36 11.02 6.49
C ASP A 83 -12.39 10.16 5.67
N CYS A 84 -11.11 10.25 5.96
CA CYS A 84 -10.10 9.42 5.30
C CYS A 84 -10.11 7.96 5.80
N LYS A 85 -10.72 7.69 6.96
CA LYS A 85 -10.85 6.35 7.53
C LYS A 85 -12.04 5.58 6.98
N ARG A 86 -13.01 6.25 6.36
CA ARG A 86 -14.24 5.63 5.86
C ARG A 86 -14.05 5.08 4.46
N SER A 87 -14.54 3.87 4.24
CA SER A 87 -14.66 3.26 2.92
C SER A 87 -16.11 2.96 2.60
N VAL A 88 -16.46 3.06 1.33
CA VAL A 88 -17.78 2.64 0.81
C VAL A 88 -17.61 1.28 0.17
N PHE A 89 -18.38 0.30 0.62
CA PHE A 89 -18.38 -1.03 0.03
C PHE A 89 -19.44 -1.12 -1.07
N ILE A 90 -18.99 -1.49 -2.26
CA ILE A 90 -19.87 -1.73 -3.42
C ILE A 90 -19.94 -3.23 -3.67
N PRO A 91 -21.14 -3.85 -3.60
CA PRO A 91 -21.32 -5.24 -3.96
C PRO A 91 -21.34 -5.41 -5.48
N ILE A 92 -20.49 -6.28 -6.00
CA ILE A 92 -20.45 -6.65 -7.42
C ILE A 92 -20.90 -8.10 -7.53
N PRO A 93 -21.91 -8.41 -8.36
CA PRO A 93 -22.36 -9.79 -8.55
C PRO A 93 -21.28 -10.61 -9.25
N LYS A 94 -21.02 -11.84 -8.77
CA LYS A 94 -20.10 -12.80 -9.40
C LYS A 94 -20.71 -13.48 -10.62
N LYS A 95 -22.02 -13.72 -10.60
CA LYS A 95 -22.85 -14.31 -11.67
C LYS A 95 -24.31 -13.90 -11.44
N ASP A 96 -25.16 -14.18 -12.39
CA ASP A 96 -26.60 -13.87 -12.39
C ASP A 96 -27.37 -14.52 -11.24
N ASN A 97 -27.17 -14.05 -9.99
CA ASN A 97 -27.91 -14.63 -8.87
C ASN A 97 -28.08 -13.68 -7.71
N ALA A 98 -29.29 -13.63 -7.22
CA ALA A 98 -29.75 -12.82 -6.10
C ALA A 98 -29.25 -13.29 -4.71
N LYS A 99 -28.40 -14.31 -4.62
CA LYS A 99 -27.92 -14.81 -3.32
C LYS A 99 -26.76 -13.95 -2.81
N CYS A 100 -26.80 -13.54 -1.54
CA CYS A 100 -25.75 -12.72 -0.89
C CYS A 100 -24.35 -13.33 -1.01
N SER A 101 -24.21 -14.64 -1.04
CA SER A 101 -22.94 -15.36 -1.22
C SER A 101 -22.30 -15.15 -2.61
N ASN A 102 -23.06 -14.68 -3.57
CA ASN A 102 -22.63 -14.48 -4.95
C ASN A 102 -22.13 -13.06 -5.24
N TYR A 103 -21.96 -12.22 -4.23
CA TYR A 103 -21.40 -10.89 -4.37
C TYR A 103 -19.95 -10.84 -3.95
N HIS A 104 -19.19 -10.01 -4.66
CA HIS A 104 -17.85 -9.61 -4.30
C HIS A 104 -17.86 -8.15 -3.91
N THR A 105 -17.34 -7.80 -2.75
CA THR A 105 -17.31 -6.41 -2.31
C THR A 105 -16.03 -5.71 -2.73
N ILE A 106 -16.14 -4.50 -3.26
CA ILE A 106 -15.01 -3.60 -3.50
C ILE A 106 -15.13 -2.44 -2.54
N ALA A 107 -14.04 -2.18 -1.79
CA ALA A 107 -13.95 -1.04 -0.91
C ALA A 107 -13.40 0.18 -1.67
N LEU A 108 -14.16 1.26 -1.68
CA LEU A 108 -13.76 2.55 -2.24
C LEU A 108 -13.35 3.50 -1.12
N ILE A 109 -12.10 3.96 -1.16
CA ILE A 109 -11.56 4.97 -0.26
C ILE A 109 -11.42 6.31 -0.99
N SER A 110 -11.34 7.41 -0.22
CA SER A 110 -11.16 8.75 -0.78
C SER A 110 -9.86 8.89 -1.59
N HIS A 111 -9.83 9.80 -2.55
CA HIS A 111 -8.61 10.05 -3.33
C HIS A 111 -7.49 10.63 -2.49
N ALA A 112 -7.78 11.45 -1.48
CA ALA A 112 -6.79 11.93 -0.52
C ALA A 112 -6.14 10.78 0.24
N SER A 113 -6.93 9.80 0.69
CA SER A 113 -6.40 8.59 1.33
C SER A 113 -5.53 7.77 0.37
N LYS A 114 -5.94 7.65 -0.90
CA LYS A 114 -5.14 6.95 -1.92
C LYS A 114 -3.78 7.61 -2.15
N VAL A 115 -3.73 8.96 -2.19
CA VAL A 115 -2.47 9.70 -2.33
C VAL A 115 -1.54 9.38 -1.17
N MET A 116 -2.00 9.52 0.06
CA MET A 116 -1.19 9.21 1.25
C MET A 116 -0.71 7.76 1.27
N LEU A 117 -1.61 6.80 1.04
CA LEU A 117 -1.26 5.38 1.01
C LEU A 117 -0.23 5.06 -0.09
N LYS A 118 -0.30 5.73 -1.24
CA LYS A 118 0.65 5.54 -2.32
C LYS A 118 2.04 6.06 -1.97
N ILE A 119 2.14 7.20 -1.26
CA ILE A 119 3.40 7.71 -0.73
C ILE A 119 3.99 6.72 0.28
N LEU A 120 3.19 6.27 1.25
CA LEU A 120 3.61 5.28 2.23
C LEU A 120 4.07 3.97 1.58
N GLN A 121 3.31 3.49 0.59
CA GLN A 121 3.68 2.30 -0.17
C GLN A 121 5.05 2.46 -0.85
N ALA A 122 5.31 3.62 -1.48
CA ALA A 122 6.58 3.86 -2.17
C ALA A 122 7.76 3.89 -1.19
N ARG A 123 7.59 4.52 -0.02
CA ARG A 123 8.61 4.56 1.03
C ARG A 123 8.87 3.16 1.62
N LEU A 124 7.81 2.45 1.98
CA LEU A 124 7.89 1.09 2.50
C LEU A 124 8.46 0.08 1.50
N GLN A 125 8.15 0.25 0.21
CA GLN A 125 8.62 -0.69 -0.82
C GLN A 125 10.14 -0.76 -0.90
N GLN A 126 10.83 0.35 -0.70
CA GLN A 126 12.30 0.39 -0.69
C GLN A 126 12.87 -0.40 0.50
N TYR A 127 12.24 -0.26 1.66
CA TYR A 127 12.61 -0.98 2.87
C TYR A 127 12.28 -2.48 2.76
N VAL A 128 11.04 -2.79 2.42
CA VAL A 128 10.55 -4.17 2.30
C VAL A 128 11.36 -4.99 1.29
N ASN A 129 11.72 -4.41 0.14
CA ASN A 129 12.55 -5.09 -0.86
C ASN A 129 13.95 -5.47 -0.36
N ARG A 130 14.44 -4.76 0.65
CA ARG A 130 15.75 -5.03 1.26
C ARG A 130 15.68 -6.08 2.37
N GLU A 131 14.60 -6.04 3.15
CA GLU A 131 14.44 -6.90 4.33
C GLU A 131 13.79 -8.25 4.01
N LEU A 132 13.03 -8.35 2.92
CA LEU A 132 12.40 -9.60 2.53
C LEU A 132 13.43 -10.62 2.04
N PRO A 133 13.44 -11.83 2.60
CA PRO A 133 14.30 -12.91 2.12
C PRO A 133 13.95 -13.29 0.68
N ASP A 134 14.91 -13.85 -0.06
CA ASP A 134 14.72 -14.22 -1.48
C ASP A 134 13.69 -15.31 -1.70
N ILE A 135 13.36 -16.06 -0.67
CA ILE A 135 12.31 -17.10 -0.69
C ILE A 135 10.90 -16.51 -0.75
N GLN A 136 10.72 -15.27 -0.29
CA GLN A 136 9.42 -14.60 -0.28
C GLN A 136 9.09 -14.07 -1.66
N ASP A 137 8.14 -14.69 -2.33
CA ASP A 137 7.68 -14.26 -3.66
C ASP A 137 6.35 -13.50 -3.62
N GLY A 138 5.53 -13.69 -2.58
CA GLY A 138 4.26 -12.98 -2.44
C GLY A 138 4.47 -11.48 -2.32
N PHE A 139 3.67 -10.71 -3.09
CA PHE A 139 3.69 -9.26 -3.10
C PHE A 139 5.01 -8.59 -3.52
N ARG A 140 5.93 -9.34 -4.12
CA ARG A 140 7.18 -8.80 -4.68
C ARG A 140 7.03 -8.45 -6.16
N LYS A 141 7.58 -7.29 -6.56
CA LYS A 141 7.63 -6.88 -7.96
C LYS A 141 8.48 -7.86 -8.77
N GLY A 142 7.95 -8.32 -9.90
CA GLY A 142 8.65 -9.27 -10.78
C GLY A 142 8.56 -10.74 -10.36
N ARG A 143 7.94 -11.05 -9.21
CA ARG A 143 7.65 -12.41 -8.74
C ARG A 143 6.17 -12.71 -8.91
N GLY A 144 5.84 -13.82 -9.54
CA GLY A 144 4.45 -14.20 -9.81
C GLY A 144 4.16 -15.66 -9.46
N THR A 145 2.88 -15.99 -9.36
CA THR A 145 2.40 -17.36 -9.07
C THR A 145 2.96 -18.40 -10.04
N ARG A 146 3.21 -18.03 -11.31
CA ARG A 146 3.81 -18.92 -12.30
C ARG A 146 5.19 -19.41 -11.86
N ASN A 147 6.02 -18.56 -11.29
CA ASN A 147 7.36 -18.92 -10.81
C ASN A 147 7.26 -19.86 -9.62
N GLN A 148 6.30 -19.65 -8.72
CA GLN A 148 6.06 -20.53 -7.58
C GLN A 148 5.59 -21.92 -8.01
N ILE A 149 4.68 -21.99 -8.97
CA ILE A 149 4.23 -23.26 -9.54
C ILE A 149 5.41 -23.99 -10.16
N ALA A 150 6.27 -23.30 -10.92
CA ALA A 150 7.47 -23.90 -11.52
C ALA A 150 8.43 -24.46 -10.44
N ASN A 151 8.65 -23.71 -9.36
CA ASN A 151 9.47 -24.14 -8.23
C ASN A 151 8.91 -25.40 -7.56
N ILE A 152 7.60 -25.43 -7.29
CA ILE A 152 6.93 -26.60 -6.70
C ILE A 152 7.05 -27.82 -7.65
N CYS A 153 6.78 -27.63 -8.94
CA CYS A 153 6.92 -28.70 -9.93
C CYS A 153 8.37 -29.22 -9.98
N TRP A 154 9.35 -28.33 -9.88
CA TRP A 154 10.75 -28.73 -9.86
C TRP A 154 11.11 -29.54 -8.59
N ILE A 155 10.63 -29.11 -7.41
CA ILE A 155 10.84 -29.80 -6.13
C ILE A 155 10.24 -31.21 -6.21
N ILE A 156 8.99 -31.36 -6.70
CA ILE A 156 8.31 -32.64 -6.85
C ILE A 156 9.09 -33.55 -7.81
N LYS A 157 9.57 -33.01 -8.94
CA LYS A 157 10.39 -33.76 -9.89
C LYS A 157 11.67 -34.27 -9.24
N LYS A 158 12.37 -33.42 -8.49
CA LYS A 158 13.60 -33.81 -7.80
C LYS A 158 13.38 -34.83 -6.70
N ALA A 159 12.32 -34.69 -5.92
CA ALA A 159 11.99 -35.66 -4.88
C ALA A 159 11.71 -37.04 -5.48
N ARG A 160 10.99 -37.12 -6.62
CA ARG A 160 10.76 -38.36 -7.34
C ARG A 160 12.08 -38.98 -7.87
N GLU A 161 12.96 -38.14 -8.43
CA GLU A 161 14.26 -38.57 -8.95
C GLU A 161 15.13 -39.20 -7.83
N PHE A 162 15.09 -38.64 -6.63
CA PHE A 162 15.85 -39.12 -5.48
C PHE A 162 15.03 -40.05 -4.56
N GLN A 163 13.85 -40.50 -4.96
CA GLN A 163 12.94 -41.38 -4.19
C GLN A 163 12.69 -40.86 -2.75
N LYS A 164 12.62 -39.57 -2.58
CA LYS A 164 12.31 -38.94 -1.28
C LYS A 164 10.84 -38.58 -1.21
N ASN A 165 10.22 -38.90 -0.06
CA ASN A 165 8.88 -38.40 0.26
C ASN A 165 8.96 -36.92 0.58
N ILE A 166 7.99 -36.15 0.03
CA ILE A 166 7.78 -34.73 0.32
C ILE A 166 6.52 -34.62 1.17
#